data_99aca83f2f69204ab35eff66ecc62fe1
#
_entry.id   99aca83f2f69204ab35eff66ecc62fe1
#
_cell.length_a   1.000
_cell.length_b   1.000
_cell.length_c   1.000
_cell.angle_alpha   90.00
_cell.angle_beta   90.00
_cell.angle_gamma   90.00
#
_symmetry.space_group_name_H-M   'P 1'
#
loop_
_entity.id
_entity.type
_entity.pdbx_description
1 polymer ?
#
loop_
_entity_poly.entity_id
_entity_poly.type
_entity_poly.pdbx_seq_one_letter_code
_entity_poly.pdbx_strand_id
1 'polypeptide(L)'
;MKALYLEPFAGISGNMLLGALLDAGVPFEYLQDEFAKLHLGDYELVFKGVNKSGIQARYFNVLLPEEQEHGHTHGHCHDHEHGHHHEHEQDHAWMHAHGIAHSHDHEHLHEENCDHGHHHEHEQDHHTHHHHHEHRNLHDIEEILEHSELAEEVIAKAKEVFLAIAKAEAKVHGSTVEEIHFHEVGAIDTIIDVVGNILALQYLEIEKIFTAPVNTGFGFVECAHGQMPVPAPATAELLQGMPHYRGTVDKEMTTPTGAALLKVLAVPVQEVPSGFTVTRIGYGAGTRDVSIPNVLRVNVGTCEESCVPGGMDAGLETLIMLECNIDDMNPEILPYVLDRLFEAGANDAWLEPVIMKKGRPAQTLKVLCREPVQQKLQQIMFTETTTLGIRRYPVARIALERRWREADTPWGSVRVKEGLLHGQVINSVPEFEDCKRVAQESGQPLKKVEAAALNNKK
;
A
#
# COMPACT_ATOMS: atom_id res chain seq x y z
N MET A 1 4.90 -0.19 -23.65
CA MET A 1 4.53 -1.42 -22.91
C MET A 1 3.06 -1.39 -22.51
N LYS A 2 2.42 -2.57 -22.42
CA LYS A 2 1.06 -2.68 -21.88
C LYS A 2 1.09 -2.62 -20.36
N ALA A 3 0.24 -1.80 -19.78
CA ALA A 3 0.21 -1.61 -18.34
C ALA A 3 -1.21 -1.62 -17.78
N LEU A 4 -1.32 -1.93 -16.50
CA LEU A 4 -2.55 -1.91 -15.72
C LEU A 4 -2.42 -0.90 -14.60
N TYR A 5 -3.42 -0.04 -14.43
CA TYR A 5 -3.53 0.86 -13.29
C TYR A 5 -4.75 0.50 -12.46
N LEU A 6 -4.52 0.15 -11.20
CA LEU A 6 -5.55 -0.28 -10.24
C LEU A 6 -5.98 0.90 -9.37
N GLU A 7 -7.28 1.04 -9.19
CA GLU A 7 -7.89 2.04 -8.30
C GLU A 7 -8.73 1.35 -7.22
N PRO A 8 -8.11 0.89 -6.13
CA PRO A 8 -8.78 0.18 -5.04
C PRO A 8 -9.47 1.13 -4.05
N PHE A 9 -10.32 2.04 -4.55
CA PHE A 9 -11.04 3.01 -3.74
C PHE A 9 -12.11 2.37 -2.82
N ALA A 10 -12.59 1.18 -3.18
CA ALA A 10 -13.43 0.33 -2.34
C ALA A 10 -12.67 -0.92 -1.86
N GLY A 11 -11.33 -0.84 -1.80
CA GLY A 11 -10.48 -1.97 -1.45
C GLY A 11 -10.25 -2.94 -2.60
N ILE A 12 -9.72 -4.13 -2.26
CA ILE A 12 -9.40 -5.18 -3.22
C ILE A 12 -9.47 -6.57 -2.58
N SER A 13 -10.02 -7.52 -3.33
CA SER A 13 -9.95 -8.96 -3.05
C SER A 13 -9.59 -9.69 -4.36
N GLY A 14 -9.23 -10.97 -4.26
CA GLY A 14 -8.86 -11.77 -5.42
C GLY A 14 -9.97 -11.84 -6.46
N ASN A 15 -11.18 -12.16 -6.03
CA ASN A 15 -12.35 -12.22 -6.88
C ASN A 15 -12.77 -10.86 -7.48
N MET A 16 -12.58 -9.73 -6.75
CA MET A 16 -12.81 -8.40 -7.31
C MET A 16 -11.85 -8.07 -8.45
N LEU A 17 -10.56 -8.39 -8.27
CA LEU A 17 -9.56 -8.16 -9.33
C LEU A 17 -9.86 -9.05 -10.54
N LEU A 18 -10.16 -10.32 -10.33
CA LEU A 18 -10.50 -11.23 -11.42
C LEU A 18 -11.77 -10.80 -12.17
N GLY A 19 -12.81 -10.41 -11.43
CA GLY A 19 -14.03 -9.84 -12.02
C GLY A 19 -13.76 -8.60 -12.87
N ALA A 20 -12.87 -7.71 -12.42
CA ALA A 20 -12.50 -6.51 -13.15
C ALA A 20 -11.68 -6.81 -14.42
N LEU A 21 -10.79 -7.81 -14.39
CA LEU A 21 -10.03 -8.25 -15.57
C LEU A 21 -10.92 -8.94 -16.60
N LEU A 22 -11.91 -9.72 -16.15
CA LEU A 22 -12.96 -10.28 -17.03
C LEU A 22 -13.78 -9.18 -17.70
N ASP A 23 -14.17 -8.14 -16.97
CA ASP A 23 -14.88 -6.98 -17.54
C ASP A 23 -14.00 -6.18 -18.52
N ALA A 24 -12.68 -6.18 -18.29
CA ALA A 24 -11.70 -5.55 -19.18
C ALA A 24 -11.41 -6.36 -20.46
N GLY A 25 -12.02 -7.55 -20.60
CA GLY A 25 -12.01 -8.31 -21.85
C GLY A 25 -11.27 -9.63 -21.85
N VAL A 26 -10.98 -10.21 -20.69
CA VAL A 26 -10.56 -11.62 -20.59
C VAL A 26 -11.79 -12.51 -20.83
N PRO A 27 -11.76 -13.49 -21.74
CA PRO A 27 -12.86 -14.42 -21.92
C PRO A 27 -13.02 -15.34 -20.71
N PHE A 28 -14.24 -15.52 -20.24
CA PHE A 28 -14.49 -16.40 -19.11
C PHE A 28 -14.18 -17.87 -19.43
N GLU A 29 -14.50 -18.30 -20.64
CA GLU A 29 -14.25 -19.64 -21.14
C GLU A 29 -12.73 -19.98 -21.13
N TYR A 30 -11.87 -19.01 -21.46
CA TYR A 30 -10.43 -19.18 -21.35
C TYR A 30 -10.00 -19.55 -19.93
N LEU A 31 -10.52 -18.86 -18.92
CA LEU A 31 -10.21 -19.16 -17.53
C LEU A 31 -10.76 -20.52 -17.10
N GLN A 32 -11.96 -20.90 -17.55
CA GLN A 32 -12.52 -22.23 -17.27
C GLN A 32 -11.62 -23.36 -17.80
N ASP A 33 -11.12 -23.22 -19.02
CA ASP A 33 -10.21 -24.18 -19.62
C ASP A 33 -8.87 -24.27 -18.86
N GLU A 34 -8.34 -23.13 -18.42
CA GLU A 34 -7.11 -23.08 -17.64
C GLU A 34 -7.29 -23.64 -16.21
N PHE A 35 -8.42 -23.35 -15.54
CA PHE A 35 -8.70 -23.89 -14.21
C PHE A 35 -8.88 -25.41 -14.22
N ALA A 36 -9.38 -25.99 -15.29
CA ALA A 36 -9.49 -27.45 -15.43
C ALA A 36 -8.12 -28.15 -15.31
N LYS A 37 -7.03 -27.49 -15.66
CA LYS A 37 -5.65 -28.00 -15.56
C LYS A 37 -5.12 -28.07 -14.12
N LEU A 38 -5.80 -27.44 -13.16
CA LEU A 38 -5.43 -27.49 -11.73
C LEU A 38 -5.84 -28.81 -11.05
N HIS A 39 -6.75 -29.58 -11.67
CA HIS A 39 -7.28 -30.83 -11.13
C HIS A 39 -7.80 -30.72 -9.69
N LEU A 40 -8.39 -29.58 -9.35
CA LEU A 40 -9.04 -29.33 -8.06
C LEU A 40 -10.33 -30.16 -7.98
N GLY A 41 -10.78 -30.41 -6.75
CA GLY A 41 -12.06 -31.10 -6.52
C GLY A 41 -13.27 -30.32 -7.05
N ASP A 42 -14.47 -30.71 -6.65
CA ASP A 42 -15.72 -30.09 -7.12
C ASP A 42 -15.82 -28.64 -6.63
N TYR A 43 -16.11 -27.73 -7.54
CA TYR A 43 -16.43 -26.33 -7.30
C TYR A 43 -17.31 -25.79 -8.44
N GLU A 44 -18.01 -24.71 -8.19
CA GLU A 44 -18.79 -23.99 -9.20
C GLU A 44 -18.27 -22.57 -9.36
N LEU A 45 -18.08 -22.15 -10.61
CA LEU A 45 -17.67 -20.78 -10.93
C LEU A 45 -18.93 -19.93 -11.20
N VAL A 46 -19.12 -18.90 -10.40
CA VAL A 46 -20.17 -17.90 -10.60
C VAL A 46 -19.61 -16.68 -11.32
N PHE A 47 -20.12 -16.40 -12.51
CA PHE A 47 -19.77 -15.22 -13.28
C PHE A 47 -21.04 -14.52 -13.77
N LYS A 48 -21.28 -13.28 -13.34
CA LYS A 48 -22.48 -12.52 -13.73
C LYS A 48 -22.26 -11.02 -13.70
N GLY A 49 -23.07 -10.31 -14.49
CA GLY A 49 -23.16 -8.84 -14.39
C GLY A 49 -23.98 -8.44 -13.17
N VAL A 50 -23.51 -7.44 -12.42
CA VAL A 50 -24.20 -6.87 -11.26
C VAL A 50 -24.17 -5.35 -11.31
N ASN A 51 -25.12 -4.70 -10.62
CA ASN A 51 -25.12 -3.26 -10.43
C ASN A 51 -24.79 -2.93 -8.97
N LYS A 52 -23.72 -2.16 -8.74
CA LYS A 52 -23.32 -1.67 -7.41
C LYS A 52 -23.48 -0.14 -7.41
N SER A 53 -24.57 0.34 -6.81
CA SER A 53 -24.85 1.78 -6.68
C SER A 53 -24.79 2.55 -8.03
N GLY A 54 -25.32 1.96 -9.10
CA GLY A 54 -25.35 2.56 -10.43
C GLY A 54 -24.17 2.19 -11.33
N ILE A 55 -23.13 1.54 -10.82
CA ILE A 55 -21.99 1.04 -11.61
C ILE A 55 -22.27 -0.40 -12.02
N GLN A 56 -22.26 -0.66 -13.34
CA GLN A 56 -22.25 -2.02 -13.88
C GLN A 56 -20.86 -2.63 -13.67
N ALA A 57 -20.82 -3.83 -13.09
CA ALA A 57 -19.58 -4.51 -12.78
C ALA A 57 -19.72 -6.02 -12.97
N ARG A 58 -18.63 -6.73 -13.05
CA ARG A 58 -18.59 -8.19 -13.09
C ARG A 58 -18.36 -8.75 -11.69
N TYR A 59 -19.26 -9.64 -11.31
CA TYR A 59 -19.15 -10.43 -10.10
C TYR A 59 -18.57 -11.79 -10.47
N PHE A 60 -17.46 -12.15 -9.87
CA PHE A 60 -16.84 -13.46 -9.95
C PHE A 60 -16.79 -14.06 -8.55
N ASN A 61 -17.10 -15.34 -8.41
CA ASN A 61 -16.98 -16.07 -7.15
C ASN A 61 -16.81 -17.56 -7.40
N VAL A 62 -16.24 -18.27 -6.45
CA VAL A 62 -16.09 -19.72 -6.43
C VAL A 62 -16.99 -20.26 -5.32
N LEU A 63 -17.90 -21.18 -5.65
CA LEU A 63 -18.77 -21.86 -4.69
C LEU A 63 -18.28 -23.28 -4.48
N LEU A 64 -18.11 -23.66 -3.23
CA LEU A 64 -17.78 -25.03 -2.84
C LEU A 64 -19.06 -25.84 -2.60
N PRO A 65 -19.04 -27.17 -2.71
CA PRO A 65 -20.24 -28.03 -2.58
C PRO A 65 -21.01 -27.82 -1.29
N GLU A 66 -20.32 -27.55 -0.18
CA GLU A 66 -20.95 -27.31 1.14
C GLU A 66 -21.73 -25.99 1.19
N GLU A 67 -21.40 -25.00 0.36
CA GLU A 67 -22.12 -23.72 0.28
C GLU A 67 -23.40 -23.83 -0.55
N GLN A 68 -23.56 -24.88 -1.37
CA GLN A 68 -24.76 -25.08 -2.21
C GLN A 68 -25.95 -25.58 -1.41
N GLU A 69 -25.77 -26.31 -0.30
CA GLU A 69 -26.88 -26.83 0.52
C GLU A 69 -27.58 -25.74 1.37
N HIS A 70 -26.96 -24.60 1.62
CA HIS A 70 -27.51 -23.50 2.41
C HIS A 70 -28.06 -22.30 1.60
N GLY A 71 -28.07 -22.42 0.28
CA GLY A 71 -28.51 -21.37 -0.68
C GLY A 71 -30.05 -21.20 -0.76
N HIS A 72 -30.84 -21.56 0.23
CA HIS A 72 -32.27 -21.27 0.27
C HIS A 72 -32.58 -20.02 1.11
N THR A 73 -32.75 -18.94 0.42
CA THR A 73 -33.70 -17.85 0.66
C THR A 73 -34.13 -17.60 2.11
N HIS A 74 -33.53 -16.64 2.77
CA HIS A 74 -34.24 -15.83 3.75
C HIS A 74 -34.62 -14.46 3.18
N GLY A 75 -35.62 -14.51 2.29
CA GLY A 75 -36.43 -13.38 1.91
C GLY A 75 -37.84 -13.62 2.40
N HIS A 76 -38.10 -13.42 3.67
CA HIS A 76 -39.45 -13.23 4.19
C HIS A 76 -39.44 -12.05 5.15
N CYS A 77 -39.72 -10.89 4.59
CA CYS A 77 -40.34 -9.79 5.33
C CYS A 77 -41.75 -10.23 5.70
N HIS A 78 -41.98 -10.56 6.95
CA HIS A 78 -43.33 -10.57 7.50
C HIS A 78 -43.57 -9.22 8.13
N ASP A 79 -44.29 -8.39 7.42
CA ASP A 79 -45.03 -7.26 7.98
C ASP A 79 -46.08 -7.83 8.95
N HIS A 80 -45.91 -7.61 10.22
CA HIS A 80 -46.98 -7.64 11.19
C HIS A 80 -47.25 -6.22 11.68
N GLU A 81 -48.25 -5.59 11.06
CA GLU A 81 -48.93 -4.44 11.63
C GLU A 81 -49.59 -4.89 12.93
N HIS A 82 -49.12 -4.38 14.04
CA HIS A 82 -49.95 -4.18 15.24
C HIS A 82 -49.84 -2.73 15.68
N GLY A 83 -50.86 -1.98 15.29
CA GLY A 83 -51.05 -0.64 15.79
C GLY A 83 -51.41 -0.65 17.25
N HIS A 84 -50.65 0.06 18.06
CA HIS A 84 -51.11 0.66 19.29
C HIS A 84 -50.62 2.10 19.34
N HIS A 85 -51.59 3.02 19.15
CA HIS A 85 -51.45 4.41 19.47
C HIS A 85 -51.25 4.58 20.98
N HIS A 86 -50.18 5.23 21.39
CA HIS A 86 -50.10 6.05 22.59
C HIS A 86 -49.35 7.33 22.28
N GLU A 87 -50.11 8.41 22.25
CA GLU A 87 -49.63 9.78 22.29
C GLU A 87 -48.98 10.02 23.66
N HIS A 88 -47.73 10.38 23.73
CA HIS A 88 -47.14 11.28 24.72
C HIS A 88 -45.94 11.96 24.07
N GLU A 89 -46.22 13.10 23.55
CA GLU A 89 -45.22 14.11 23.22
C GLU A 89 -44.81 14.91 24.44
N GLN A 90 -43.53 15.34 24.40
CA GLN A 90 -42.98 16.49 25.11
C GLN A 90 -42.74 16.28 26.61
N ASP A 91 -41.46 15.96 26.98
CA ASP A 91 -40.77 16.59 28.13
C ASP A 91 -39.34 16.07 28.39
N HIS A 92 -38.72 15.27 27.51
CA HIS A 92 -37.37 14.75 27.78
C HIS A 92 -36.19 15.62 27.26
N ALA A 93 -36.43 16.61 26.44
CA ALA A 93 -35.36 17.43 25.84
C ALA A 93 -34.83 18.53 26.79
N TRP A 94 -35.57 18.85 27.85
CA TRP A 94 -35.21 20.00 28.75
C TRP A 94 -34.30 19.59 29.89
N MET A 95 -34.33 18.32 30.34
CA MET A 95 -33.56 17.88 31.53
C MET A 95 -32.06 17.59 31.29
N HIS A 96 -31.64 17.31 30.05
CA HIS A 96 -30.23 17.10 29.77
C HIS A 96 -29.36 18.35 29.66
N ALA A 97 -29.96 19.51 29.65
CA ALA A 97 -29.25 20.79 29.58
C ALA A 97 -28.80 21.36 30.95
N HIS A 98 -29.24 20.78 32.09
CA HIS A 98 -29.05 21.39 33.41
C HIS A 98 -28.46 20.48 34.51
N GLY A 99 -27.81 19.38 34.16
CA GLY A 99 -26.83 18.68 35.03
C GLY A 99 -27.36 18.20 36.40
N ILE A 100 -28.54 17.57 36.49
CA ILE A 100 -29.06 17.01 37.76
C ILE A 100 -28.96 15.48 37.71
N ALA A 101 -28.19 14.93 38.63
CA ALA A 101 -28.00 13.49 38.79
C ALA A 101 -29.17 12.87 39.57
N HIS A 102 -29.74 11.79 39.05
CA HIS A 102 -30.66 10.92 39.79
C HIS A 102 -30.11 9.53 39.94
N SER A 103 -30.06 9.04 41.19
CA SER A 103 -29.78 7.67 41.58
C SER A 103 -31.08 6.86 41.55
N HIS A 104 -31.08 5.70 40.94
CA HIS A 104 -32.13 4.70 41.05
C HIS A 104 -31.58 3.49 41.80
N ASP A 105 -31.95 3.35 43.04
CA ASP A 105 -31.86 2.11 43.80
C ASP A 105 -33.14 1.30 43.54
N HIS A 106 -33.00 0.09 43.03
CA HIS A 106 -34.07 -0.92 43.00
C HIS A 106 -33.59 -2.17 43.74
N GLU A 107 -34.11 -2.30 44.95
CA GLU A 107 -34.07 -3.56 45.70
C GLU A 107 -35.05 -4.56 45.09
N HIS A 108 -34.58 -5.75 44.73
CA HIS A 108 -35.42 -6.90 44.42
C HIS A 108 -35.43 -7.87 45.58
N LEU A 109 -36.63 -7.99 46.22
CA LEU A 109 -36.97 -9.03 47.20
C LEU A 109 -37.18 -10.36 46.46
N HIS A 110 -36.54 -11.40 46.93
CA HIS A 110 -36.81 -12.80 46.56
C HIS A 110 -37.88 -13.35 47.44
N GLU A 111 -38.96 -13.89 46.88
CA GLU A 111 -39.82 -14.85 47.55
C GLU A 111 -39.68 -16.23 46.88
N GLU A 112 -39.46 -17.23 47.75
CA GLU A 112 -39.26 -18.65 47.46
C GLU A 112 -40.60 -19.38 47.25
N ASN A 113 -40.46 -20.57 46.60
CA ASN A 113 -41.33 -21.72 46.57
C ASN A 113 -42.37 -21.87 45.46
N CYS A 114 -42.09 -22.82 44.55
CA CYS A 114 -42.93 -24.01 44.39
C CYS A 114 -42.21 -25.12 43.60
N ASP A 115 -42.11 -26.24 44.25
CA ASP A 115 -41.66 -27.55 43.79
C ASP A 115 -42.68 -28.19 42.82
N HIS A 116 -42.28 -28.58 41.61
CA HIS A 116 -42.88 -29.67 40.83
C HIS A 116 -41.84 -30.31 39.92
N GLY A 117 -41.35 -31.47 40.31
CA GLY A 117 -40.52 -32.35 39.51
C GLY A 117 -41.26 -32.97 38.34
N HIS A 118 -40.68 -32.85 37.16
CA HIS A 118 -40.84 -33.80 36.05
C HIS A 118 -39.48 -34.08 35.43
N HIS A 119 -38.99 -35.29 35.66
CA HIS A 119 -37.86 -35.85 34.92
C HIS A 119 -38.28 -36.08 33.47
N HIS A 120 -37.65 -35.38 32.55
CA HIS A 120 -37.49 -35.82 31.16
C HIS A 120 -36.01 -35.81 30.86
N GLU A 121 -35.43 -37.00 30.80
CA GLU A 121 -34.13 -37.23 30.18
C GLU A 121 -34.27 -36.97 28.68
N HIS A 122 -33.77 -35.85 28.24
CA HIS A 122 -33.42 -35.62 26.83
C HIS A 122 -31.91 -35.72 26.73
N GLU A 123 -31.45 -36.85 26.24
CA GLU A 123 -30.12 -36.96 25.63
C GLU A 123 -30.10 -35.97 24.48
N GLN A 124 -29.47 -34.82 24.71
CA GLN A 124 -29.07 -33.93 23.65
C GLN A 124 -27.73 -34.43 23.13
N ASP A 125 -27.78 -35.22 22.08
CA ASP A 125 -26.65 -35.40 21.18
C ASP A 125 -26.27 -34.04 20.63
N HIS A 126 -25.30 -33.41 21.27
CA HIS A 126 -24.58 -32.29 20.67
C HIS A 126 -23.69 -32.84 19.54
N HIS A 127 -24.30 -33.01 18.37
CA HIS A 127 -23.52 -33.06 17.13
C HIS A 127 -22.89 -31.69 16.93
N THR A 128 -21.71 -31.49 17.50
CA THR A 128 -20.79 -30.45 17.05
C THR A 128 -20.39 -30.84 15.63
N HIS A 129 -21.05 -30.23 14.65
CA HIS A 129 -20.58 -30.26 13.27
C HIS A 129 -19.27 -29.49 13.25
N HIS A 130 -18.17 -30.21 13.43
CA HIS A 130 -16.85 -29.70 13.03
C HIS A 130 -16.86 -29.61 11.51
N HIS A 131 -16.99 -28.41 11.00
CA HIS A 131 -16.69 -28.13 9.61
C HIS A 131 -15.21 -28.49 9.38
N HIS A 132 -14.96 -29.61 8.73
CA HIS A 132 -13.64 -29.99 8.26
C HIS A 132 -13.31 -29.10 7.04
N HIS A 133 -12.92 -27.84 7.26
CA HIS A 133 -12.12 -27.13 6.27
C HIS A 133 -10.78 -27.86 6.22
N GLU A 134 -10.43 -28.41 5.08
CA GLU A 134 -9.09 -28.96 4.84
C GLU A 134 -8.08 -27.82 5.03
N HIS A 135 -7.42 -27.79 6.17
CA HIS A 135 -6.36 -26.83 6.46
C HIS A 135 -5.13 -27.21 5.64
N ARG A 136 -4.95 -26.56 4.48
CA ARG A 136 -3.77 -26.73 3.66
C ARG A 136 -2.63 -25.85 4.17
N ASN A 137 -1.42 -26.37 4.13
CA ASN A 137 -0.21 -25.58 4.33
C ASN A 137 0.36 -25.09 2.98
N LEU A 138 1.45 -24.34 3.02
CA LEU A 138 2.07 -23.81 1.79
C LEU A 138 2.53 -24.93 0.87
N HIS A 139 3.08 -26.02 1.41
CA HIS A 139 3.56 -27.17 0.65
C HIS A 139 2.44 -27.86 -0.13
N ASP A 140 1.26 -28.06 0.52
CA ASP A 140 0.10 -28.66 -0.15
C ASP A 140 -0.35 -27.85 -1.37
N ILE A 141 -0.32 -26.49 -1.26
CA ILE A 141 -0.66 -25.60 -2.38
C ILE A 141 0.42 -25.66 -3.47
N GLU A 142 1.69 -25.67 -3.09
CA GLU A 142 2.80 -25.80 -4.04
C GLU A 142 2.73 -27.13 -4.79
N GLU A 143 2.36 -28.23 -4.13
CA GLU A 143 2.16 -29.54 -4.73
C GLU A 143 1.02 -29.55 -5.76
N ILE A 144 -0.11 -28.92 -5.43
CA ILE A 144 -1.23 -28.73 -6.38
C ILE A 144 -0.77 -27.97 -7.63
N LEU A 145 -0.03 -26.88 -7.44
CA LEU A 145 0.47 -26.07 -8.57
C LEU A 145 1.49 -26.82 -9.42
N GLU A 146 2.39 -27.58 -8.81
CA GLU A 146 3.42 -28.37 -9.50
C GLU A 146 2.85 -29.54 -10.30
N HIS A 147 1.77 -30.17 -9.81
CA HIS A 147 1.09 -31.25 -10.50
C HIS A 147 0.08 -30.76 -11.56
N SER A 148 -0.13 -29.45 -11.66
CA SER A 148 -1.02 -28.88 -12.67
C SER A 148 -0.39 -28.87 -14.07
N GLU A 149 -1.23 -28.77 -15.09
CA GLU A 149 -0.81 -28.59 -16.48
C GLU A 149 -0.69 -27.11 -16.89
N LEU A 150 -0.51 -26.20 -15.92
CA LEU A 150 -0.33 -24.77 -16.15
C LEU A 150 1.07 -24.44 -16.65
N ALA A 151 1.22 -23.28 -17.30
CA ALA A 151 2.52 -22.80 -17.72
C ALA A 151 3.44 -22.53 -16.52
N GLU A 152 4.73 -22.86 -16.61
CA GLU A 152 5.73 -22.70 -15.54
C GLU A 152 5.78 -21.27 -14.99
N GLU A 153 5.59 -20.25 -15.83
CA GLU A 153 5.56 -18.84 -15.43
C GLU A 153 4.37 -18.51 -14.51
N VAL A 154 3.21 -19.13 -14.77
CA VAL A 154 2.00 -18.98 -13.95
C VAL A 154 2.21 -19.64 -12.59
N ILE A 155 2.74 -20.86 -12.59
CA ILE A 155 3.07 -21.61 -11.37
C ILE A 155 4.05 -20.84 -10.51
N ALA A 156 5.16 -20.35 -11.09
CA ALA A 156 6.17 -19.61 -10.38
C ALA A 156 5.60 -18.35 -9.73
N LYS A 157 4.76 -17.60 -10.47
CA LYS A 157 4.16 -16.37 -9.98
C LYS A 157 3.09 -16.63 -8.91
N ALA A 158 2.30 -17.69 -9.03
CA ALA A 158 1.34 -18.10 -8.01
C ALA A 158 2.05 -18.47 -6.69
N LYS A 159 3.14 -19.23 -6.76
CA LYS A 159 3.98 -19.56 -5.59
C LYS A 159 4.53 -18.31 -4.89
N GLU A 160 4.96 -17.28 -5.63
CA GLU A 160 5.39 -16.01 -5.04
C GLU A 160 4.27 -15.36 -4.21
N VAL A 161 3.03 -15.38 -4.71
CA VAL A 161 1.87 -14.81 -4.00
C VAL A 161 1.57 -15.61 -2.73
N PHE A 162 1.50 -16.94 -2.82
CA PHE A 162 1.25 -17.79 -1.65
C PHE A 162 2.37 -17.71 -0.61
N LEU A 163 3.62 -17.62 -1.05
CA LEU A 163 4.76 -17.41 -0.15
C LEU A 163 4.67 -16.05 0.58
N ALA A 164 4.19 -15.00 -0.09
CA ALA A 164 3.98 -13.71 0.55
C ALA A 164 2.90 -13.79 1.64
N ILE A 165 1.80 -14.51 1.39
CA ILE A 165 0.75 -14.76 2.37
C ILE A 165 1.30 -15.58 3.55
N ALA A 166 1.99 -16.69 3.27
CA ALA A 166 2.56 -17.57 4.30
C ALA A 166 3.55 -16.82 5.22
N LYS A 167 4.38 -15.95 4.66
CA LYS A 167 5.28 -15.10 5.44
C LYS A 167 4.55 -14.11 6.35
N ALA A 168 3.46 -13.53 5.86
CA ALA A 168 2.65 -12.60 6.66
C ALA A 168 1.93 -13.33 7.80
N GLU A 169 1.30 -14.47 7.52
CA GLU A 169 0.65 -15.31 8.52
C GLU A 169 1.64 -15.86 9.55
N ALA A 170 2.78 -16.41 9.12
CA ALA A 170 3.83 -16.92 10.01
C ALA A 170 4.32 -15.83 10.98
N LYS A 171 4.51 -14.61 10.49
CA LYS A 171 4.90 -13.47 11.33
C LYS A 171 3.83 -13.10 12.35
N VAL A 172 2.55 -13.10 11.96
CA VAL A 172 1.42 -12.79 12.85
C VAL A 172 1.27 -13.85 13.94
N HIS A 173 1.45 -15.11 13.60
CA HIS A 173 1.32 -16.24 14.52
C HIS A 173 2.59 -16.55 15.31
N GLY A 174 3.72 -15.89 14.99
CA GLY A 174 5.01 -16.16 15.64
C GLY A 174 5.54 -17.57 15.35
N SER A 175 5.20 -18.13 14.17
CA SER A 175 5.63 -19.45 13.70
C SER A 175 6.56 -19.34 12.48
N THR A 176 6.93 -20.48 11.91
CA THR A 176 7.71 -20.52 10.66
C THR A 176 6.79 -20.70 9.45
N VAL A 177 7.29 -20.42 8.24
CA VAL A 177 6.54 -20.58 6.98
C VAL A 177 6.19 -22.04 6.72
N GLU A 178 7.02 -22.96 7.20
CA GLU A 178 6.84 -24.41 7.06
C GLU A 178 5.77 -24.97 7.99
N GLU A 179 5.54 -24.31 9.13
CA GLU A 179 4.60 -24.76 10.18
C GLU A 179 3.23 -24.11 10.08
N ILE A 180 3.10 -23.04 9.26
CA ILE A 180 1.83 -22.32 9.16
C ILE A 180 0.79 -23.15 8.40
N HIS A 181 -0.41 -23.25 8.98
CA HIS A 181 -1.59 -23.74 8.28
C HIS A 181 -2.48 -22.55 7.95
N PHE A 182 -2.92 -22.48 6.71
CA PHE A 182 -3.84 -21.43 6.28
C PHE A 182 -5.23 -21.70 6.85
N HIS A 183 -5.75 -20.78 7.64
CA HIS A 183 -7.08 -20.90 8.23
C HIS A 183 -8.20 -20.39 7.31
N GLU A 184 -7.88 -19.43 6.43
CA GLU A 184 -8.82 -18.80 5.51
C GLU A 184 -8.34 -18.79 4.05
N VAL A 185 -7.05 -18.92 3.81
CA VAL A 185 -6.41 -18.66 2.49
C VAL A 185 -6.02 -19.97 1.77
N GLY A 186 -6.14 -21.13 2.41
CA GLY A 186 -5.80 -22.45 1.83
C GLY A 186 -6.94 -23.12 1.04
N ALA A 187 -8.10 -22.48 0.94
CA ALA A 187 -9.27 -23.03 0.26
C ALA A 187 -9.15 -22.92 -1.27
N ILE A 188 -9.92 -23.72 -1.98
CA ILE A 188 -9.93 -23.81 -3.45
C ILE A 188 -10.23 -22.44 -4.11
N ASP A 189 -11.12 -21.65 -3.49
CA ASP A 189 -11.48 -20.31 -3.96
C ASP A 189 -10.27 -19.38 -4.05
N THR A 190 -9.40 -19.41 -3.03
CA THR A 190 -8.17 -18.60 -3.03
C THR A 190 -7.17 -19.08 -4.08
N ILE A 191 -7.06 -20.41 -4.31
CA ILE A 191 -6.18 -20.94 -5.35
C ILE A 191 -6.67 -20.45 -6.72
N ILE A 192 -7.96 -20.55 -7.00
CA ILE A 192 -8.59 -20.08 -8.22
C ILE A 192 -8.43 -18.56 -8.37
N ASP A 193 -8.64 -17.78 -7.30
CA ASP A 193 -8.47 -16.35 -7.30
C ASP A 193 -7.03 -15.93 -7.66
N VAL A 194 -6.02 -16.53 -7.02
CA VAL A 194 -4.62 -16.21 -7.28
C VAL A 194 -4.22 -16.60 -8.70
N VAL A 195 -4.46 -17.86 -9.09
CA VAL A 195 -4.09 -18.37 -10.40
C VAL A 195 -4.86 -17.64 -11.50
N GLY A 196 -6.16 -17.42 -11.31
CA GLY A 196 -7.02 -16.74 -12.28
C GLY A 196 -6.58 -15.31 -12.56
N ASN A 197 -6.16 -14.57 -11.53
CA ASN A 197 -5.62 -13.23 -11.73
C ASN A 197 -4.32 -13.23 -12.54
N ILE A 198 -3.42 -14.18 -12.28
CA ILE A 198 -2.16 -14.30 -13.03
C ILE A 198 -2.43 -14.65 -14.49
N LEU A 199 -3.32 -15.62 -14.74
CA LEU A 199 -3.73 -16.03 -16.10
C LEU A 199 -4.40 -14.85 -16.85
N ALA A 200 -5.29 -14.12 -16.19
CA ALA A 200 -5.96 -12.98 -16.78
C ALA A 200 -4.99 -11.84 -17.15
N LEU A 201 -3.99 -11.59 -16.31
CA LEU A 201 -2.93 -10.61 -16.59
C LEU A 201 -2.06 -11.05 -17.77
N GLN A 202 -1.72 -12.34 -17.83
CA GLN A 202 -0.97 -12.92 -18.95
C GLN A 202 -1.78 -12.84 -20.25
N TYR A 203 -3.08 -13.19 -20.24
CA TYR A 203 -3.95 -13.09 -21.41
C TYR A 203 -4.02 -11.67 -21.97
N LEU A 204 -4.08 -10.65 -21.09
CA LEU A 204 -4.07 -9.25 -21.48
C LEU A 204 -2.67 -8.75 -21.88
N GLU A 205 -1.64 -9.58 -21.73
CA GLU A 205 -0.23 -9.22 -21.98
C GLU A 205 0.23 -8.02 -21.16
N ILE A 206 -0.17 -7.97 -19.88
CA ILE A 206 0.20 -6.88 -18.97
C ILE A 206 1.65 -7.07 -18.53
N GLU A 207 2.49 -6.09 -18.88
CA GLU A 207 3.92 -6.08 -18.55
C GLU A 207 4.18 -5.39 -17.21
N LYS A 208 3.31 -4.42 -16.83
CA LYS A 208 3.49 -3.63 -15.59
C LYS A 208 2.15 -3.32 -14.95
N ILE A 209 2.13 -3.40 -13.62
CA ILE A 209 0.94 -3.08 -12.83
C ILE A 209 1.27 -1.96 -11.86
N PHE A 210 0.43 -0.93 -11.84
CA PHE A 210 0.49 0.18 -10.91
C PHE A 210 -0.76 0.17 -10.03
N THR A 211 -0.62 0.58 -8.78
CA THR A 211 -1.76 0.71 -7.87
C THR A 211 -1.79 2.07 -7.18
N ALA A 212 -2.95 2.70 -7.17
CA ALA A 212 -3.25 3.84 -6.30
C ALA A 212 -3.21 3.43 -4.83
N PRO A 213 -3.21 4.40 -3.88
CA PRO A 213 -3.34 4.10 -2.45
C PRO A 213 -4.57 3.24 -2.14
N VAL A 214 -4.39 2.23 -1.27
CA VAL A 214 -5.35 1.17 -1.02
C VAL A 214 -6.31 1.54 0.10
N ASN A 215 -7.63 1.45 -0.13
CA ASN A 215 -8.63 1.58 0.92
C ASN A 215 -8.74 0.28 1.73
N THR A 216 -8.39 0.30 2.99
CA THR A 216 -8.47 -0.87 3.87
C THR A 216 -9.84 -1.05 4.54
N GLY A 217 -10.65 0.01 4.59
CA GLY A 217 -11.80 0.08 5.49
C GLY A 217 -11.37 0.34 6.93
N PHE A 218 -12.29 0.09 7.89
CA PHE A 218 -11.99 0.24 9.31
C PHE A 218 -12.92 -0.65 10.18
N GLY A 219 -12.74 -0.60 11.51
CA GLY A 219 -13.53 -1.36 12.45
C GLY A 219 -12.93 -2.71 12.77
N PHE A 220 -13.77 -3.74 12.80
CA PHE A 220 -13.41 -5.11 13.14
C PHE A 220 -14.00 -6.10 12.13
N VAL A 221 -13.32 -7.22 11.95
CA VAL A 221 -13.76 -8.36 11.17
C VAL A 221 -13.77 -9.60 12.06
N GLU A 222 -14.79 -10.43 11.91
CA GLU A 222 -14.84 -11.78 12.52
C GLU A 222 -14.16 -12.76 11.58
N CYS A 223 -13.20 -13.51 12.10
CA CYS A 223 -12.43 -14.51 11.38
C CYS A 223 -12.22 -15.75 12.27
N ALA A 224 -11.54 -16.78 11.78
CA ALA A 224 -11.24 -18.01 12.52
C ALA A 224 -10.58 -17.76 13.90
N HIS A 225 -9.89 -16.64 14.08
CA HIS A 225 -9.22 -16.22 15.32
C HIS A 225 -10.08 -15.29 16.21
N GLY A 226 -11.38 -15.16 15.90
CA GLY A 226 -12.28 -14.24 16.57
C GLY A 226 -12.28 -12.84 15.96
N GLN A 227 -12.57 -11.82 16.75
CA GLN A 227 -12.70 -10.44 16.29
C GLN A 227 -11.34 -9.77 16.13
N MET A 228 -10.97 -9.40 14.89
CA MET A 228 -9.70 -8.77 14.53
C MET A 228 -9.91 -7.34 14.03
N PRO A 229 -8.94 -6.41 14.28
CA PRO A 229 -9.01 -5.05 13.75
C PRO A 229 -8.84 -5.04 12.23
N VAL A 230 -9.45 -4.04 11.56
CA VAL A 230 -9.30 -3.81 10.12
C VAL A 230 -8.25 -2.71 9.87
N PRO A 231 -7.23 -2.96 9.00
CA PRO A 231 -6.99 -4.22 8.27
C PRO A 231 -6.59 -5.36 9.20
N ALA A 232 -6.97 -6.60 8.83
CA ALA A 232 -6.55 -7.79 9.55
C ALA A 232 -5.02 -7.87 9.65
N PRO A 233 -4.43 -8.48 10.71
CA PRO A 233 -2.98 -8.45 10.94
C PRO A 233 -2.14 -8.91 9.74
N ALA A 234 -2.52 -9.98 9.05
CA ALA A 234 -1.83 -10.45 7.86
C ALA A 234 -1.94 -9.45 6.69
N THR A 235 -3.11 -8.85 6.49
CA THR A 235 -3.31 -7.78 5.49
C THR A 235 -2.42 -6.56 5.81
N ALA A 236 -2.34 -6.15 7.08
CA ALA A 236 -1.47 -5.04 7.49
C ALA A 236 0.01 -5.33 7.21
N GLU A 237 0.45 -6.56 7.46
CA GLU A 237 1.82 -7.00 7.18
C GLU A 237 2.12 -7.00 5.66
N LEU A 238 1.19 -7.49 4.85
CA LEU A 238 1.31 -7.48 3.39
C LEU A 238 1.37 -6.05 2.82
N LEU A 239 0.62 -5.11 3.38
CA LEU A 239 0.60 -3.72 2.94
C LEU A 239 1.80 -2.88 3.41
N GLN A 240 2.78 -3.45 4.11
CA GLN A 240 4.00 -2.72 4.48
C GLN A 240 4.72 -2.17 3.25
N GLY A 241 4.99 -0.86 3.27
CA GLY A 241 5.62 -0.14 2.16
C GLY A 241 4.64 0.28 1.05
N MET A 242 3.35 -0.06 1.16
CA MET A 242 2.32 0.39 0.23
C MET A 242 1.48 1.52 0.84
N PRO A 243 1.28 2.64 0.13
CA PRO A 243 0.36 3.67 0.56
C PRO A 243 -1.05 3.11 0.70
N HIS A 244 -1.64 3.28 1.88
CA HIS A 244 -3.00 2.85 2.15
C HIS A 244 -3.68 3.85 3.09
N TYR A 245 -5.00 3.81 3.13
CA TYR A 245 -5.79 4.72 3.94
C TYR A 245 -7.05 4.03 4.48
N ARG A 246 -7.50 4.57 5.61
CA ARG A 246 -8.74 4.19 6.24
C ARG A 246 -9.90 4.93 5.55
N GLY A 247 -10.74 4.19 4.84
CA GLY A 247 -11.94 4.75 4.18
C GLY A 247 -13.08 5.04 5.17
N THR A 248 -14.29 5.17 4.62
CA THR A 248 -15.51 5.50 5.39
C THR A 248 -16.38 4.30 5.73
N VAL A 249 -16.00 3.09 5.30
CA VAL A 249 -16.78 1.86 5.48
C VAL A 249 -16.28 1.10 6.70
N ASP A 250 -17.17 0.81 7.64
CA ASP A 250 -16.91 0.01 8.85
C ASP A 250 -16.97 -1.50 8.51
N LYS A 251 -16.08 -1.91 7.62
CA LYS A 251 -15.88 -3.28 7.17
C LYS A 251 -14.45 -3.43 6.64
N GLU A 252 -13.98 -4.68 6.59
CA GLU A 252 -12.78 -5.01 5.82
C GLU A 252 -13.05 -4.82 4.33
N MET A 253 -12.28 -3.94 3.70
CA MET A 253 -12.38 -3.64 2.27
C MET A 253 -11.23 -4.26 1.46
N THR A 254 -10.11 -4.55 2.09
CA THR A 254 -8.95 -5.21 1.45
C THR A 254 -8.66 -6.51 2.18
N THR A 255 -8.77 -7.62 1.45
CA THR A 255 -8.51 -8.96 1.97
C THR A 255 -7.03 -9.34 1.92
N PRO A 256 -6.57 -10.36 2.69
CA PRO A 256 -5.20 -10.87 2.60
C PRO A 256 -4.79 -11.25 1.17
N THR A 257 -5.65 -11.95 0.42
CA THR A 257 -5.41 -12.35 -0.98
C THR A 257 -5.23 -11.13 -1.88
N GLY A 258 -6.11 -10.13 -1.76
CA GLY A 258 -5.99 -8.87 -2.53
C GLY A 258 -4.71 -8.12 -2.21
N ALA A 259 -4.35 -8.02 -0.93
CA ALA A 259 -3.10 -7.39 -0.49
C ALA A 259 -1.85 -8.12 -1.00
N ALA A 260 -1.87 -9.47 -1.01
CA ALA A 260 -0.76 -10.27 -1.51
C ALA A 260 -0.56 -10.12 -3.03
N LEU A 261 -1.65 -10.11 -3.80
CA LEU A 261 -1.60 -9.83 -5.23
C LEU A 261 -0.97 -8.46 -5.51
N LEU A 262 -1.38 -7.42 -4.76
CA LEU A 262 -0.76 -6.11 -4.87
C LEU A 262 0.73 -6.13 -4.50
N LYS A 263 1.08 -6.79 -3.39
CA LYS A 263 2.46 -6.86 -2.87
C LYS A 263 3.43 -7.46 -3.86
N VAL A 264 3.01 -8.49 -4.57
CA VAL A 264 3.86 -9.26 -5.49
C VAL A 264 3.85 -8.66 -6.89
N LEU A 265 2.69 -8.19 -7.36
CA LEU A 265 2.49 -7.84 -8.76
C LEU A 265 2.53 -6.34 -9.05
N ALA A 266 2.21 -5.48 -8.08
CA ALA A 266 1.97 -4.07 -8.35
C ALA A 266 3.05 -3.15 -7.77
N VAL A 267 3.32 -2.06 -8.49
CA VAL A 267 4.12 -0.93 -8.03
C VAL A 267 3.19 0.14 -7.48
N PRO A 268 3.30 0.52 -6.20
CA PRO A 268 2.47 1.58 -5.64
C PRO A 268 2.86 2.94 -6.19
N VAL A 269 1.86 3.75 -6.55
CA VAL A 269 2.04 5.12 -7.04
C VAL A 269 1.05 6.06 -6.34
N GLN A 270 1.41 7.34 -6.20
CA GLN A 270 0.51 8.35 -5.62
C GLN A 270 -0.47 8.91 -6.65
N GLU A 271 -0.04 8.97 -7.90
CA GLU A 271 -0.79 9.51 -9.04
C GLU A 271 -0.70 8.55 -10.22
N VAL A 272 -1.61 8.71 -11.18
CA VAL A 272 -1.56 7.97 -12.44
C VAL A 272 -0.20 8.18 -13.10
N PRO A 273 0.50 7.13 -13.56
CA PRO A 273 1.80 7.28 -14.20
C PRO A 273 1.75 8.25 -15.38
N SER A 274 2.70 9.16 -15.46
CA SER A 274 2.79 10.13 -16.56
C SER A 274 2.87 9.40 -17.91
N GLY A 275 2.09 9.83 -18.90
CA GLY A 275 2.04 9.18 -20.21
C GLY A 275 1.24 7.89 -20.27
N PHE A 276 0.57 7.49 -19.17
CA PHE A 276 -0.35 6.36 -19.19
C PHE A 276 -1.63 6.72 -19.95
N THR A 277 -1.93 5.96 -21.01
CA THR A 277 -3.12 6.15 -21.83
C THR A 277 -4.04 4.94 -21.67
N VAL A 278 -5.24 5.17 -21.13
CA VAL A 278 -6.25 4.13 -20.92
C VAL A 278 -6.86 3.69 -22.24
N THR A 279 -6.92 2.39 -22.47
CA THR A 279 -7.55 1.78 -23.66
C THR A 279 -8.81 1.00 -23.31
N ARG A 280 -8.90 0.42 -22.11
CA ARG A 280 -10.07 -0.31 -21.61
C ARG A 280 -10.20 -0.07 -20.10
N ILE A 281 -11.44 -0.13 -19.62
CA ILE A 281 -11.75 -0.05 -18.18
C ILE A 281 -12.57 -1.28 -17.83
N GLY A 282 -12.29 -1.88 -16.67
CA GLY A 282 -13.10 -2.94 -16.12
C GLY A 282 -13.45 -2.70 -14.65
N TYR A 283 -14.64 -3.20 -14.25
CA TYR A 283 -15.12 -3.11 -12.87
C TYR A 283 -15.42 -4.49 -12.32
N GLY A 284 -14.78 -4.84 -11.23
CA GLY A 284 -15.01 -6.08 -10.47
C GLY A 284 -15.76 -5.81 -9.18
N ALA A 285 -16.88 -6.49 -8.98
CA ALA A 285 -17.76 -6.28 -7.84
C ALA A 285 -17.34 -7.14 -6.63
N GLY A 286 -17.32 -6.53 -5.45
CA GLY A 286 -17.23 -7.27 -4.19
C GLY A 286 -18.57 -7.87 -3.78
N THR A 287 -18.53 -8.89 -2.92
CA THR A 287 -19.69 -9.63 -2.42
C THR A 287 -20.60 -8.76 -1.55
N ARG A 288 -20.01 -7.93 -0.69
CA ARG A 288 -20.73 -7.14 0.33
C ARG A 288 -21.42 -5.92 -0.26
N ASP A 289 -22.59 -5.59 0.29
CA ASP A 289 -23.24 -4.31 0.05
C ASP A 289 -22.84 -3.34 1.17
N VAL A 290 -22.30 -2.20 0.78
CA VAL A 290 -21.78 -1.17 1.69
C VAL A 290 -22.20 0.22 1.21
N SER A 291 -21.93 1.26 2.00
CA SER A 291 -22.39 2.63 1.74
C SER A 291 -21.77 3.29 0.49
N ILE A 292 -20.72 2.71 -0.08
CA ILE A 292 -20.09 3.15 -1.33
C ILE A 292 -20.22 2.04 -2.38
N PRO A 293 -20.05 2.34 -3.69
CA PRO A 293 -20.00 1.29 -4.72
C PRO A 293 -18.84 0.32 -4.41
N ASN A 294 -19.19 -0.92 -4.00
CA ASN A 294 -18.18 -1.93 -3.70
C ASN A 294 -17.65 -2.56 -4.98
N VAL A 295 -16.79 -1.82 -5.66
CA VAL A 295 -16.15 -2.23 -6.91
C VAL A 295 -14.68 -1.85 -6.94
N LEU A 296 -13.86 -2.69 -7.55
CA LEU A 296 -12.49 -2.38 -7.96
C LEU A 296 -12.53 -1.90 -9.41
N ARG A 297 -11.89 -0.78 -9.72
CA ARG A 297 -11.68 -0.31 -11.09
C ARG A 297 -10.28 -0.66 -11.56
N VAL A 298 -10.19 -1.26 -12.74
CA VAL A 298 -8.94 -1.50 -13.44
C VAL A 298 -8.92 -0.72 -14.74
N ASN A 299 -7.79 -0.08 -15.03
CA ASN A 299 -7.56 0.65 -16.26
C ASN A 299 -6.44 -0.07 -17.02
N VAL A 300 -6.80 -0.76 -18.11
CA VAL A 300 -5.84 -1.35 -19.04
C VAL A 300 -5.41 -0.28 -20.03
N GLY A 301 -4.12 -0.16 -20.25
CA GLY A 301 -3.61 0.89 -21.11
C GLY A 301 -2.20 0.63 -21.60
N THR A 302 -1.64 1.67 -22.21
CA THR A 302 -0.25 1.69 -22.63
C THR A 302 0.47 2.81 -21.93
N CYS A 303 1.73 2.60 -21.57
CA CYS A 303 2.60 3.67 -21.14
C CYS A 303 3.94 3.60 -21.87
N GLU A 304 4.61 4.76 -21.99
CA GLU A 304 5.96 4.81 -22.51
C GLU A 304 6.92 4.11 -21.53
N GLU A 305 8.07 3.61 -22.00
CA GLU A 305 9.05 2.96 -21.11
C GLU A 305 9.56 3.89 -20.00
N SER A 306 9.49 5.20 -20.22
CA SER A 306 9.80 6.25 -19.24
C SER A 306 8.81 6.34 -18.07
N CYS A 307 7.62 5.72 -18.17
CA CYS A 307 6.60 5.69 -17.10
C CYS A 307 6.93 4.70 -15.96
N VAL A 308 7.95 3.87 -16.15
CA VAL A 308 8.38 2.93 -15.12
C VAL A 308 9.20 3.68 -14.09
N PRO A 309 8.81 3.72 -12.79
CA PRO A 309 9.73 4.09 -11.75
C PRO A 309 10.93 3.12 -11.81
N GLY A 310 12.04 3.56 -12.44
CA GLY A 310 13.23 2.72 -12.66
C GLY A 310 13.88 2.81 -14.04
N GLY A 311 13.23 3.36 -15.08
CA GLY A 311 13.81 3.45 -16.43
C GLY A 311 14.68 4.71 -16.67
N MET A 312 14.31 5.88 -16.20
CA MET A 312 15.14 7.09 -16.03
C MET A 312 15.15 7.58 -14.58
N ASP A 313 14.32 7.05 -13.73
CA ASP A 313 14.16 7.39 -12.31
C ASP A 313 15.02 6.55 -11.36
N ALA A 314 16.00 5.79 -11.88
CA ALA A 314 17.11 5.32 -11.06
C ALA A 314 17.85 6.55 -10.54
N GLY A 315 17.36 7.12 -9.42
CA GLY A 315 17.87 8.37 -8.87
C GLY A 315 16.80 9.42 -8.57
N LEU A 316 15.51 9.17 -8.85
CA LEU A 316 14.42 10.05 -8.40
C LEU A 316 14.32 9.97 -6.88
N GLU A 317 14.61 11.06 -6.23
CA GLU A 317 14.44 11.23 -4.79
C GLU A 317 13.51 12.42 -4.52
N THR A 318 12.63 12.27 -3.55
CA THR A 318 11.82 13.37 -3.07
C THR A 318 12.55 14.03 -1.91
N LEU A 319 12.87 15.30 -2.08
CA LEU A 319 13.47 16.15 -1.08
C LEU A 319 12.46 17.23 -0.65
N ILE A 320 12.77 17.88 0.45
CA ILE A 320 12.01 19.03 0.95
C ILE A 320 12.80 20.28 0.71
N MET A 321 12.18 21.27 0.08
CA MET A 321 12.68 22.63 0.02
C MET A 321 12.14 23.42 1.19
N LEU A 322 13.04 24.03 1.95
CA LEU A 322 12.75 25.04 2.96
C LEU A 322 13.29 26.37 2.48
N GLU A 323 12.47 27.41 2.49
CA GLU A 323 12.95 28.74 2.06
C GLU A 323 12.34 29.85 2.88
N CYS A 324 13.12 30.90 3.13
CA CYS A 324 12.66 32.12 3.79
C CYS A 324 13.36 33.35 3.21
N ASN A 325 12.70 34.50 3.32
CA ASN A 325 13.29 35.77 2.88
C ASN A 325 13.74 36.56 4.12
N ILE A 326 14.92 37.15 4.04
CA ILE A 326 15.60 37.87 5.12
C ILE A 326 16.00 39.25 4.60
N ASP A 327 15.38 40.33 5.16
CA ASP A 327 15.61 41.73 4.74
C ASP A 327 16.19 42.65 5.85
N ASP A 328 16.43 42.08 7.04
CA ASP A 328 16.80 42.84 8.24
C ASP A 328 17.90 42.16 9.10
N MET A 329 18.69 41.26 8.51
CA MET A 329 19.76 40.55 9.21
C MET A 329 21.14 41.04 8.74
N ASN A 330 22.12 41.06 9.66
CA ASN A 330 23.51 41.29 9.31
C ASN A 330 24.04 40.20 8.35
N PRO A 331 24.44 40.54 7.12
CA PRO A 331 24.91 39.56 6.15
C PRO A 331 26.14 38.76 6.58
N GLU A 332 26.94 39.26 7.53
CA GLU A 332 28.12 38.55 8.05
C GLU A 332 27.76 37.24 8.78
N ILE A 333 26.51 37.10 9.24
CA ILE A 333 26.05 35.90 9.94
C ILE A 333 25.65 34.81 8.95
N LEU A 334 25.30 35.15 7.70
CA LEU A 334 24.77 34.18 6.71
C LEU A 334 25.71 33.01 6.42
N PRO A 335 27.04 33.19 6.25
CA PRO A 335 27.96 32.06 6.07
C PRO A 335 27.92 31.07 7.23
N TYR A 336 27.89 31.58 8.48
CA TYR A 336 27.77 30.75 9.67
C TYR A 336 26.45 29.94 9.68
N VAL A 337 25.35 30.56 9.27
CA VAL A 337 24.06 29.86 9.16
C VAL A 337 24.15 28.73 8.13
N LEU A 338 24.76 28.97 6.97
CA LEU A 338 24.96 27.92 5.94
C LEU A 338 25.79 26.75 6.49
N ASP A 339 26.90 27.02 7.17
CA ASP A 339 27.74 26.00 7.78
C ASP A 339 26.95 25.15 8.77
N ARG A 340 26.15 25.77 9.67
CA ARG A 340 25.29 25.08 10.63
C ARG A 340 24.22 24.20 9.96
N LEU A 341 23.69 24.64 8.82
CA LEU A 341 22.70 23.88 8.06
C LEU A 341 23.33 22.63 7.42
N PHE A 342 24.53 22.75 6.86
CA PHE A 342 25.27 21.61 6.33
C PHE A 342 25.68 20.61 7.42
N GLU A 343 26.18 21.08 8.57
CA GLU A 343 26.49 20.24 9.73
C GLU A 343 25.27 19.49 10.28
N ALA A 344 24.07 20.10 10.15
CA ALA A 344 22.83 19.50 10.57
C ALA A 344 22.23 18.50 9.57
N GLY A 345 22.85 18.35 8.37
CA GLY A 345 22.47 17.35 7.37
C GLY A 345 21.65 17.89 6.19
N ALA A 346 21.74 19.19 5.89
CA ALA A 346 21.20 19.73 4.63
C ALA A 346 21.87 19.06 3.42
N ASN A 347 21.09 18.69 2.42
CA ASN A 347 21.60 18.19 1.15
C ASN A 347 22.23 19.30 0.33
N ASP A 348 21.68 20.51 0.44
CA ASP A 348 22.18 21.73 -0.16
C ASP A 348 21.62 22.95 0.56
N ALA A 349 22.34 24.07 0.55
CA ALA A 349 21.89 25.34 1.11
C ALA A 349 22.56 26.49 0.39
N TRP A 350 21.77 27.51 -0.02
CA TRP A 350 22.28 28.66 -0.75
C TRP A 350 21.42 29.90 -0.53
N LEU A 351 21.97 31.04 -0.97
CA LEU A 351 21.35 32.36 -0.88
C LEU A 351 21.06 32.88 -2.28
N GLU A 352 19.87 33.45 -2.48
CA GLU A 352 19.47 34.15 -3.70
C GLU A 352 19.10 35.60 -3.38
N PRO A 353 19.72 36.60 -4.04
CA PRO A 353 19.37 38.00 -3.82
C PRO A 353 17.98 38.28 -4.35
N VAL A 354 17.20 39.05 -3.59
CA VAL A 354 15.81 39.40 -3.92
C VAL A 354 15.52 40.85 -3.50
N ILE A 355 14.64 41.52 -4.22
CA ILE A 355 14.06 42.79 -3.79
C ILE A 355 12.69 42.55 -3.22
N MET A 356 12.50 42.86 -1.94
CA MET A 356 11.23 42.72 -1.23
C MET A 356 10.37 43.99 -1.31
N LYS A 357 9.18 43.94 -0.71
CA LYS A 357 8.28 45.09 -0.59
C LYS A 357 9.01 46.31 -0.04
N LYS A 358 8.60 47.52 -0.48
CA LYS A 358 9.22 48.80 -0.17
C LYS A 358 10.64 48.96 -0.74
N GLY A 359 11.02 48.16 -1.76
CA GLY A 359 12.32 48.23 -2.43
C GLY A 359 13.52 47.80 -1.58
N ARG A 360 13.30 46.96 -0.55
CA ARG A 360 14.36 46.49 0.35
C ARG A 360 15.18 45.37 -0.29
N PRO A 361 16.52 45.52 -0.40
CA PRO A 361 17.41 44.42 -0.73
C PRO A 361 17.32 43.32 0.35
N ALA A 362 17.23 42.06 -0.06
CA ALA A 362 17.12 40.94 0.81
C ALA A 362 17.78 39.70 0.25
N GLN A 363 17.88 38.66 1.06
CA GLN A 363 18.33 37.34 0.63
C GLN A 363 17.20 36.32 0.86
N THR A 364 16.97 35.45 -0.09
CA THR A 364 16.19 34.23 0.10
C THR A 364 17.16 33.11 0.48
N LEU A 365 17.08 32.63 1.70
CA LEU A 365 17.77 31.42 2.14
C LEU A 365 16.95 30.22 1.69
N LYS A 366 17.57 29.33 0.90
CA LYS A 366 17.00 28.06 0.43
C LYS A 366 17.81 26.89 0.97
N VAL A 367 17.10 25.87 1.45
CA VAL A 367 17.70 24.67 2.04
C VAL A 367 16.99 23.45 1.49
N LEU A 368 17.73 22.57 0.85
CA LEU A 368 17.25 21.29 0.32
C LEU A 368 17.61 20.18 1.30
N CYS A 369 16.65 19.37 1.71
CA CYS A 369 16.88 18.33 2.71
C CYS A 369 15.97 17.10 2.54
N ARG A 370 16.35 16.01 3.20
CA ARG A 370 15.49 14.85 3.40
C ARG A 370 14.50 15.10 4.54
N GLU A 371 13.33 14.49 4.47
CA GLU A 371 12.28 14.67 5.47
C GLU A 371 12.70 14.44 6.93
N PRO A 372 13.50 13.40 7.29
CA PRO A 372 13.88 13.15 8.69
C PRO A 372 14.67 14.29 9.36
N VAL A 373 15.42 15.09 8.59
CA VAL A 373 16.24 16.18 9.17
C VAL A 373 15.55 17.55 9.09
N GLN A 374 14.41 17.69 8.43
CA GLN A 374 13.75 18.95 8.16
C GLN A 374 13.46 19.76 9.44
N GLN A 375 12.97 19.12 10.51
CA GLN A 375 12.63 19.80 11.76
C GLN A 375 13.85 20.45 12.40
N LYS A 376 14.97 19.75 12.41
CA LYS A 376 16.25 20.27 12.94
C LYS A 376 16.73 21.48 12.14
N LEU A 377 16.61 21.41 10.80
CA LEU A 377 16.99 22.53 9.91
C LEU A 377 16.06 23.73 10.08
N GLN A 378 14.76 23.52 10.20
CA GLN A 378 13.79 24.59 10.49
C GLN A 378 14.11 25.30 11.80
N GLN A 379 14.47 24.53 12.83
CA GLN A 379 14.87 25.12 14.12
C GLN A 379 16.10 26.01 13.96
N ILE A 380 17.14 25.57 13.22
CA ILE A 380 18.32 26.41 12.94
C ILE A 380 17.94 27.67 12.18
N MET A 381 17.10 27.57 11.14
CA MET A 381 16.64 28.74 10.38
C MET A 381 15.91 29.75 11.27
N PHE A 382 15.05 29.29 12.21
CA PHE A 382 14.35 30.19 13.12
C PHE A 382 15.23 30.78 14.22
N THR A 383 16.22 30.04 14.71
CA THR A 383 17.07 30.49 15.82
C THR A 383 18.26 31.33 15.38
N GLU A 384 18.78 31.09 14.20
CA GLU A 384 19.99 31.75 13.69
C GLU A 384 19.70 32.87 12.66
N THR A 385 18.43 33.06 12.29
CA THR A 385 18.02 34.14 11.39
C THR A 385 16.89 34.96 11.96
N THR A 386 16.60 36.12 11.33
CA THR A 386 15.48 37.00 11.72
C THR A 386 14.15 36.58 11.10
N THR A 387 14.10 35.48 10.36
CA THR A 387 12.87 35.05 9.68
C THR A 387 11.76 34.68 10.66
N LEU A 388 10.53 35.09 10.34
CA LEU A 388 9.31 34.71 11.08
C LEU A 388 8.53 33.57 10.41
N GLY A 389 8.96 33.13 9.23
CA GLY A 389 8.23 32.11 8.49
C GLY A 389 9.08 31.41 7.43
N ILE A 390 8.85 30.10 7.30
CA ILE A 390 9.53 29.24 6.33
C ILE A 390 8.48 28.64 5.40
N ARG A 391 8.68 28.76 4.10
CA ARG A 391 7.92 28.04 3.07
C ARG A 391 8.48 26.63 2.95
N ARG A 392 7.61 25.63 2.90
CA ARG A 392 7.97 24.23 2.74
C ARG A 392 7.20 23.62 1.59
N TYR A 393 7.90 22.94 0.69
CA TYR A 393 7.29 22.17 -0.40
C TYR A 393 8.19 21.02 -0.83
N PRO A 394 7.61 19.90 -1.35
CA PRO A 394 8.38 18.79 -1.87
C PRO A 394 9.01 19.16 -3.22
N VAL A 395 10.19 18.62 -3.47
CA VAL A 395 10.94 18.76 -4.74
C VAL A 395 11.35 17.37 -5.20
N ALA A 396 10.95 17.00 -6.40
CA ALA A 396 11.47 15.83 -7.07
C ALA A 396 12.84 16.15 -7.68
N ARG A 397 13.88 15.38 -7.36
CA ARG A 397 15.23 15.51 -7.88
C ARG A 397 15.67 14.22 -8.54
N ILE A 398 16.09 14.28 -9.79
CA ILE A 398 16.75 13.18 -10.47
C ILE A 398 18.26 13.34 -10.26
N ALA A 399 18.91 12.34 -9.68
CA ALA A 399 20.33 12.33 -9.41
C ALA A 399 20.98 11.11 -10.09
N LEU A 400 22.13 11.33 -10.69
CA LEU A 400 22.94 10.23 -11.22
C LEU A 400 23.37 9.30 -10.08
N GLU A 401 23.48 8.01 -10.38
CA GLU A 401 24.21 7.08 -9.51
C GLU A 401 25.64 7.58 -9.32
N ARG A 402 26.17 7.50 -8.09
CA ARG A 402 27.47 8.04 -7.74
C ARG A 402 28.38 6.95 -7.21
N ARG A 403 29.60 6.92 -7.72
CA ARG A 403 30.67 6.14 -7.10
C ARG A 403 31.93 6.99 -6.90
N TRP A 404 32.77 6.56 -5.97
CA TRP A 404 34.06 7.17 -5.71
C TRP A 404 35.15 6.28 -6.27
N ARG A 405 36.13 6.92 -6.91
CA ARG A 405 37.36 6.30 -7.37
C ARG A 405 38.54 7.05 -6.78
N GLU A 406 39.57 6.35 -6.36
CA GLU A 406 40.86 6.95 -6.01
C GLU A 406 41.71 7.12 -7.28
N ALA A 407 42.30 8.30 -7.43
CA ALA A 407 43.25 8.62 -8.49
C ALA A 407 44.59 8.96 -7.90
N ASP A 408 45.62 8.16 -8.20
CA ASP A 408 46.98 8.43 -7.81
C ASP A 408 47.57 9.50 -8.70
N THR A 409 47.89 10.67 -8.13
CA THR A 409 48.66 11.70 -8.81
C THR A 409 50.11 11.60 -8.45
N PRO A 410 51.06 12.22 -9.19
CA PRO A 410 52.44 12.27 -8.84
C PRO A 410 52.74 12.91 -7.47
N TRP A 411 51.74 13.55 -6.86
CA TRP A 411 51.88 14.34 -5.65
C TRP A 411 51.00 13.84 -4.50
N GLY A 412 50.21 12.80 -4.71
CA GLY A 412 49.33 12.21 -3.73
C GLY A 412 48.00 11.69 -4.29
N SER A 413 47.26 10.92 -3.49
CA SER A 413 45.96 10.37 -3.89
C SER A 413 44.84 11.40 -3.74
N VAL A 414 43.93 11.43 -4.73
CA VAL A 414 42.78 12.30 -4.82
C VAL A 414 41.55 11.46 -5.13
N ARG A 415 40.49 11.62 -4.38
CA ARG A 415 39.20 10.99 -4.69
C ARG A 415 38.56 11.67 -5.88
N VAL A 416 38.01 10.86 -6.79
CA VAL A 416 37.25 11.34 -7.97
C VAL A 416 35.84 10.81 -7.85
N LYS A 417 34.89 11.72 -7.88
CA LYS A 417 33.46 11.43 -7.89
C LYS A 417 33.01 11.19 -9.33
N GLU A 418 32.45 10.03 -9.60
CA GLU A 418 31.93 9.64 -10.90
C GLU A 418 30.41 9.59 -10.87
N GLY A 419 29.76 10.22 -11.85
CA GLY A 419 28.34 10.14 -12.13
C GLY A 419 28.08 9.09 -13.21
N LEU A 420 27.20 8.13 -12.92
CA LEU A 420 26.85 7.05 -13.83
C LEU A 420 25.42 7.22 -14.34
N LEU A 421 25.25 6.98 -15.66
CA LEU A 421 23.95 6.82 -16.29
C LEU A 421 23.93 5.47 -16.99
N HIS A 422 22.99 4.62 -16.62
CA HIS A 422 22.89 3.22 -17.11
C HIS A 422 24.22 2.43 -16.99
N GLY A 423 24.91 2.60 -15.86
CA GLY A 423 26.20 1.95 -15.60
C GLY A 423 27.39 2.56 -16.32
N GLN A 424 27.20 3.55 -17.20
CA GLN A 424 28.27 4.26 -17.89
C GLN A 424 28.64 5.54 -17.16
N VAL A 425 29.95 5.75 -16.97
CA VAL A 425 30.47 7.01 -16.40
C VAL A 425 30.35 8.12 -17.43
N ILE A 426 29.48 9.09 -17.12
CA ILE A 426 29.28 10.26 -17.99
C ILE A 426 29.89 11.54 -17.43
N ASN A 427 30.23 11.55 -16.12
CA ASN A 427 30.84 12.68 -15.48
C ASN A 427 31.87 12.23 -14.45
N SER A 428 32.99 12.92 -14.33
CA SER A 428 34.07 12.65 -13.37
C SER A 428 34.58 13.98 -12.84
N VAL A 429 34.55 14.17 -11.52
CA VAL A 429 34.97 15.39 -10.84
C VAL A 429 35.89 15.04 -9.67
N PRO A 430 37.15 15.54 -9.67
CA PRO A 430 38.03 15.37 -8.50
C PRO A 430 37.48 16.09 -7.26
N GLU A 431 37.64 15.51 -6.09
CA GLU A 431 37.24 16.15 -4.84
C GLU A 431 38.13 17.37 -4.56
N PHE A 432 37.46 18.51 -4.43
CA PHE A 432 38.17 19.81 -4.30
C PHE A 432 39.09 19.88 -3.08
N GLU A 433 38.62 19.43 -1.90
CA GLU A 433 39.42 19.48 -0.67
C GLU A 433 40.64 18.53 -0.73
N ASP A 434 40.52 17.37 -1.40
CA ASP A 434 41.65 16.50 -1.66
C ASP A 434 42.70 17.16 -2.60
N CYS A 435 42.22 17.77 -3.69
CA CYS A 435 43.06 18.52 -4.62
C CYS A 435 43.75 19.70 -3.94
N LYS A 436 43.05 20.44 -3.10
CA LYS A 436 43.55 21.58 -2.34
C LYS A 436 44.64 21.13 -1.34
N ARG A 437 44.37 20.08 -0.61
CA ARG A 437 45.36 19.48 0.32
C ARG A 437 46.64 19.10 -0.43
N VAL A 438 46.53 18.28 -1.49
CA VAL A 438 47.65 17.84 -2.31
C VAL A 438 48.41 19.02 -2.93
N ALA A 439 47.70 20.03 -3.40
CA ALA A 439 48.33 21.24 -3.95
C ALA A 439 49.16 22.02 -2.91
N GLN A 440 48.59 22.15 -1.69
CA GLN A 440 49.30 22.84 -0.58
C GLN A 440 50.52 22.03 -0.09
N GLU A 441 50.41 20.73 0.08
CA GLU A 441 51.49 19.85 0.53
C GLU A 441 52.63 19.76 -0.50
N SER A 442 52.30 19.75 -1.79
CA SER A 442 53.29 19.61 -2.88
C SER A 442 53.80 20.90 -3.47
N GLY A 443 53.19 22.06 -3.15
CA GLY A 443 53.49 23.33 -3.76
C GLY A 443 53.13 23.44 -5.24
N GLN A 444 52.29 22.52 -5.75
CA GLN A 444 51.83 22.53 -7.14
C GLN A 444 50.56 23.38 -7.32
N PRO A 445 50.40 24.00 -8.47
CA PRO A 445 49.14 24.66 -8.77
C PRO A 445 47.94 23.70 -8.74
N LEU A 446 46.87 24.09 -8.04
CA LEU A 446 45.63 23.30 -7.88
C LEU A 446 45.15 22.71 -9.21
N LYS A 447 45.08 23.51 -10.28
CA LYS A 447 44.66 23.09 -11.64
C LYS A 447 45.50 21.94 -12.22
N LYS A 448 46.77 21.81 -11.81
CA LYS A 448 47.64 20.72 -12.26
C LYS A 448 47.29 19.40 -11.50
N VAL A 449 47.01 19.52 -10.22
CA VAL A 449 46.54 18.37 -9.41
C VAL A 449 45.23 17.83 -9.92
N GLU A 450 44.27 18.71 -10.17
CA GLU A 450 42.94 18.32 -10.76
C GLU A 450 43.11 17.64 -12.13
N ALA A 451 43.92 18.21 -13.02
CA ALA A 451 44.18 17.61 -14.33
C ALA A 451 44.86 16.23 -14.23
N ALA A 452 45.79 16.07 -13.28
CA ALA A 452 46.45 14.78 -13.04
C ALA A 452 45.48 13.73 -12.51
N ALA A 453 44.59 14.11 -11.61
CA ALA A 453 43.56 13.20 -11.06
C ALA A 453 42.53 12.74 -12.14
N LEU A 454 42.16 13.63 -13.09
CA LEU A 454 41.25 13.29 -14.20
C LEU A 454 41.92 12.40 -15.25
N ASN A 455 43.21 12.62 -15.54
CA ASN A 455 43.95 11.85 -16.54
C ASN A 455 44.30 10.42 -16.09
N ASN A 456 44.28 10.15 -14.81
CA ASN A 456 44.53 8.81 -14.27
C ASN A 456 43.23 7.97 -14.27
N LYS A 457 42.99 7.25 -15.38
CA LYS A 457 41.83 6.36 -15.60
C LYS A 457 42.13 4.90 -15.22
N LYS A 458 42.87 4.64 -14.15
CA LYS A 458 43.06 3.25 -13.69
C LYS A 458 41.86 2.74 -12.94
#